data_8674196d68b8a0a4c86eae9487bcf4fb
#
_entry.id   8674196d68b8a0a4c86eae9487bcf4fb
#
_cell.length_a   1.000
_cell.length_b   1.000
_cell.length_c   1.000
_cell.angle_alpha   90.00
_cell.angle_beta   90.00
_cell.angle_gamma   90.00
#
_symmetry.space_group_name_H-M   'P 1'
#
loop_
_entity.id
_entity.type
_entity.pdbx_description
1 polymer ?
#
loop_
_entity_poly.entity_id
_entity_poly.type
_entity_poly.pdbx_seq_one_letter_code
_entity_poly.pdbx_strand_id
1 'polypeptide(L)'
;MITISGQPLRTCEGVTRREWLRVGGLGWMGLPGLGLPALWQGHATASEHKPRAKACIVLFMFGAPAHQDTWDLKTNAPSAVRGEFQPISTNVPGIQVGEHIPRLAQLADRYLQIRSVTHPDNTHTVAMHYMLSGVRHRRPATNPQNAADDFPCFGAVLNHVRRGHALATDGLPTSVSLNAPANQVSANNHIFPGFFAGFLGQEFDPLFVSQHANRPDFQPLPPIESSQRLFDRRSLLAQFDQQSAHLQQLASVRDFGGYHEQAFQLLTSPAVRRAFDVTQEPAPLRARYGQTPFGQGCLLARRLVESGVSLVTVNWERDDAYWDTHADNFNLHKQKLLPNMDQGFSTLQLDLEERGMLDETLIVWLG
;
A
#
# COMPACT_ATOMS: atom_id res chain seq x y z
N MET A 1 -4.86 32.84 -30.14
CA MET A 1 -3.72 31.97 -29.84
C MET A 1 -3.49 32.03 -28.35
N ILE A 2 -3.81 30.96 -27.58
CA ILE A 2 -3.63 30.96 -26.13
C ILE A 2 -2.19 30.51 -25.86
N THR A 3 -1.38 31.38 -25.28
CA THR A 3 -0.01 31.06 -24.92
C THR A 3 0.01 30.63 -23.45
N ILE A 4 0.31 29.35 -23.19
CA ILE A 4 0.55 28.84 -21.83
C ILE A 4 2.05 28.94 -21.59
N SER A 5 2.47 29.88 -20.72
CA SER A 5 3.86 30.05 -20.33
C SER A 5 4.19 29.10 -19.17
N GLY A 6 5.18 28.25 -19.36
CA GLY A 6 5.73 27.34 -18.36
C GLY A 6 7.00 26.66 -18.90
N GLN A 7 7.86 26.17 -18.02
CA GLN A 7 9.05 25.44 -18.45
C GLN A 7 8.65 24.15 -19.20
N PRO A 8 9.32 23.81 -20.30
CA PRO A 8 9.00 22.61 -21.08
C PRO A 8 9.41 21.35 -20.31
N LEU A 9 8.43 20.62 -19.80
CA LEU A 9 8.61 19.26 -19.29
C LEU A 9 8.54 18.30 -20.49
N ARG A 10 9.61 17.55 -20.72
CA ARG A 10 9.66 16.51 -21.76
C ARG A 10 9.16 15.18 -21.17
N THR A 11 8.42 14.42 -21.97
CA THR A 11 8.15 13.00 -21.69
C THR A 11 9.40 12.17 -21.93
N CYS A 12 9.42 10.92 -21.45
CA CYS A 12 10.55 9.99 -21.66
C CYS A 12 10.89 9.76 -23.14
N GLU A 13 9.95 10.00 -24.04
CA GLU A 13 10.10 9.91 -25.50
C GLU A 13 10.51 11.24 -26.16
N GLY A 14 10.81 12.25 -25.38
CA GLY A 14 11.28 13.55 -25.87
C GLY A 14 10.20 14.52 -26.37
N VAL A 15 8.93 14.12 -26.36
CA VAL A 15 7.80 14.97 -26.81
C VAL A 15 7.41 15.95 -25.69
N THR A 16 7.25 17.23 -26.01
CA THR A 16 6.84 18.25 -25.04
C THR A 16 5.32 18.30 -24.88
N ARG A 17 4.83 18.73 -23.69
CA ARG A 17 3.38 18.96 -23.47
C ARG A 17 2.77 19.92 -24.48
N ARG A 18 3.58 20.84 -25.01
CA ARG A 18 3.17 21.81 -26.06
C ARG A 18 2.92 21.11 -27.40
N GLU A 19 3.71 20.09 -27.74
CA GLU A 19 3.51 19.28 -28.95
C GLU A 19 2.29 18.41 -28.82
N TRP A 20 2.03 17.85 -27.64
CA TRP A 20 0.79 17.12 -27.32
C TRP A 20 -0.46 18.02 -27.48
N LEU A 21 -0.41 19.26 -26.98
CA LEU A 21 -1.51 20.21 -27.12
C LEU A 21 -1.69 20.66 -28.59
N ARG A 22 -0.60 20.72 -29.38
CA ARG A 22 -0.69 21.00 -30.82
C ARG A 22 -1.35 19.83 -31.56
N VAL A 23 -1.03 18.61 -31.26
CA VAL A 23 -1.68 17.40 -31.83
C VAL A 23 -3.16 17.38 -31.44
N GLY A 24 -3.50 17.66 -30.18
CA GLY A 24 -4.90 17.78 -29.72
C GLY A 24 -5.66 18.95 -30.41
N GLY A 25 -4.96 20.05 -30.69
CA GLY A 25 -5.52 21.21 -31.40
C GLY A 25 -5.84 20.98 -32.88
N LEU A 26 -5.13 20.05 -33.53
CA LEU A 26 -5.42 19.65 -34.91
C LEU A 26 -6.75 18.87 -35.03
N GLY A 27 -7.18 18.17 -34.00
CA GLY A 27 -8.51 17.54 -33.97
C GLY A 27 -9.66 18.54 -33.94
N TRP A 28 -9.44 19.76 -33.46
CA TRP A 28 -10.42 20.83 -33.45
C TRP A 28 -10.57 21.49 -34.85
N MET A 29 -9.59 21.31 -35.74
CA MET A 29 -9.60 21.79 -37.10
C MET A 29 -10.19 20.78 -38.11
N GLY A 30 -10.93 19.77 -37.66
CA GLY A 30 -11.74 18.89 -38.52
C GLY A 30 -11.05 17.70 -39.12
N LEU A 31 -9.90 17.27 -38.60
CA LEU A 31 -9.29 16.01 -38.98
C LEU A 31 -9.96 14.86 -38.19
N PRO A 32 -10.73 13.98 -38.83
CA PRO A 32 -11.40 12.87 -38.14
C PRO A 32 -10.37 11.90 -37.57
N GLY A 33 -10.49 11.60 -36.28
CA GLY A 33 -9.66 10.60 -35.59
C GLY A 33 -8.61 11.15 -34.63
N LEU A 34 -8.32 12.45 -34.55
CA LEU A 34 -7.30 13.05 -33.66
C LEU A 34 -7.86 13.98 -32.59
N GLY A 35 -9.14 13.96 -32.32
CA GLY A 35 -9.80 14.81 -31.32
C GLY A 35 -9.92 14.16 -29.94
N LEU A 36 -10.15 14.99 -28.90
CA LEU A 36 -10.50 14.53 -27.54
C LEU A 36 -11.57 13.43 -27.50
N PRO A 37 -12.63 13.44 -28.36
CA PRO A 37 -13.57 12.34 -28.43
C PRO A 37 -12.97 11.01 -28.86
N ALA A 38 -11.97 11.01 -29.77
CA ALA A 38 -11.28 9.78 -30.18
C ALA A 38 -10.33 9.25 -29.09
N LEU A 39 -9.72 10.14 -28.32
CA LEU A 39 -8.96 9.74 -27.12
C LEU A 39 -9.88 9.18 -26.02
N TRP A 40 -11.05 9.78 -25.81
CA TRP A 40 -12.05 9.24 -24.89
C TRP A 40 -12.68 7.93 -25.38
N GLN A 41 -12.89 7.77 -26.67
CA GLN A 41 -13.31 6.48 -27.25
C GLN A 41 -12.19 5.43 -27.13
N GLY A 42 -10.93 5.80 -27.31
CA GLY A 42 -9.79 4.93 -27.03
C GLY A 42 -9.73 4.49 -25.55
N HIS A 43 -10.06 5.38 -24.60
CA HIS A 43 -10.23 5.01 -23.20
C HIS A 43 -11.47 4.14 -22.97
N ALA A 44 -12.55 4.35 -23.69
CA ALA A 44 -13.75 3.52 -23.58
C ALA A 44 -13.56 2.10 -24.15
N THR A 45 -12.77 1.95 -25.21
CA THR A 45 -12.40 0.63 -25.76
C THR A 45 -11.35 -0.10 -24.91
N ALA A 46 -10.52 0.62 -24.16
CA ALA A 46 -9.66 0.02 -23.13
C ALA A 46 -10.48 -0.56 -21.97
N SER A 47 -11.75 -0.18 -21.82
CA SER A 47 -12.63 -0.68 -20.76
C SER A 47 -13.24 -2.06 -21.04
N GLU A 48 -12.97 -2.69 -22.18
CA GLU A 48 -13.38 -4.10 -22.41
C GLU A 48 -12.54 -5.11 -21.62
N HIS A 49 -11.41 -4.71 -21.05
CA HIS A 49 -10.67 -5.55 -20.14
C HIS A 49 -11.30 -5.46 -18.75
N LYS A 50 -12.07 -6.46 -18.40
CA LYS A 50 -12.57 -6.62 -17.03
C LYS A 50 -11.38 -6.57 -16.07
N PRO A 51 -11.43 -5.75 -15.01
CA PRO A 51 -10.36 -5.72 -14.02
C PRO A 51 -10.16 -7.12 -13.45
N ARG A 52 -8.95 -7.64 -13.55
CA ARG A 52 -8.61 -8.97 -13.03
C ARG A 52 -8.41 -8.93 -11.51
N ALA A 53 -7.75 -7.89 -11.02
CA ALA A 53 -7.43 -7.78 -9.61
C ALA A 53 -8.68 -7.58 -8.76
N LYS A 54 -8.93 -8.50 -7.84
CA LYS A 54 -9.97 -8.44 -6.81
C LYS A 54 -9.43 -7.86 -5.51
N ALA A 55 -8.11 -8.01 -5.30
CA ALA A 55 -7.40 -7.52 -4.13
C ALA A 55 -6.04 -6.93 -4.49
N CYS A 56 -5.48 -6.15 -3.57
CA CYS A 56 -4.17 -5.55 -3.70
C CYS A 56 -3.36 -5.71 -2.41
N ILE A 57 -2.09 -6.08 -2.54
CA ILE A 57 -1.10 -6.07 -1.46
C ILE A 57 -0.04 -5.03 -1.82
N VAL A 58 0.09 -4.01 -0.98
CA VAL A 58 1.12 -2.98 -1.12
C VAL A 58 2.26 -3.30 -0.15
N LEU A 59 3.45 -3.52 -0.68
CA LEU A 59 4.68 -3.68 0.09
C LEU A 59 5.38 -2.32 0.14
N PHE A 60 5.22 -1.62 1.25
CA PHE A 60 5.75 -0.27 1.42
C PHE A 60 7.08 -0.29 2.17
N MET A 61 8.16 0.05 1.45
CA MET A 61 9.54 0.07 1.97
C MET A 61 9.83 1.42 2.61
N PHE A 62 9.47 1.57 3.87
CA PHE A 62 9.67 2.80 4.62
C PHE A 62 11.15 3.23 4.64
N GLY A 63 11.42 4.45 4.18
CA GLY A 63 12.78 4.99 4.04
C GLY A 63 13.36 4.84 2.63
N ALA A 64 12.68 4.12 1.75
CA ALA A 64 13.00 3.91 0.33
C ALA A 64 14.37 3.25 0.05
N PRO A 65 14.38 2.01 -0.46
CA PRO A 65 15.62 1.37 -0.91
C PRO A 65 16.23 2.11 -2.09
N ALA A 66 17.54 2.22 -2.11
CA ALA A 66 18.27 2.81 -3.21
C ALA A 66 18.06 1.96 -4.48
N HIS A 67 17.56 2.57 -5.56
CA HIS A 67 17.26 1.86 -6.81
C HIS A 67 18.50 1.27 -7.47
N GLN A 68 19.67 1.94 -7.33
CA GLN A 68 20.96 1.45 -7.83
C GLN A 68 21.47 0.21 -7.08
N ASP A 69 20.95 -0.06 -5.89
CA ASP A 69 21.32 -1.23 -5.08
C ASP A 69 20.33 -2.41 -5.27
N THR A 70 19.24 -2.21 -6.02
CA THR A 70 18.14 -3.15 -6.16
C THR A 70 17.81 -3.47 -7.63
N TRP A 71 16.92 -2.67 -8.24
CA TRP A 71 16.30 -2.97 -9.52
C TRP A 71 16.93 -2.25 -10.71
N ASP A 72 17.65 -1.15 -10.49
CA ASP A 72 18.18 -0.30 -11.54
C ASP A 72 19.65 0.03 -11.31
N LEU A 73 20.48 -1.02 -11.27
CA LEU A 73 21.92 -0.89 -11.14
C LEU A 73 22.48 -0.07 -12.32
N LYS A 74 23.06 1.05 -12.04
CA LYS A 74 23.65 1.95 -13.05
C LYS A 74 25.00 1.42 -13.54
N THR A 75 25.04 0.21 -14.14
CA THR A 75 26.25 -0.54 -14.47
C THR A 75 27.27 0.25 -15.28
N ASN A 76 26.83 1.18 -16.13
CA ASN A 76 27.67 2.05 -16.95
C ASN A 76 28.08 3.34 -16.25
N ALA A 77 27.61 3.60 -15.02
CA ALA A 77 27.97 4.79 -14.27
C ALA A 77 29.33 4.61 -13.55
N PRO A 78 30.01 5.70 -13.18
CA PRO A 78 31.19 5.64 -12.32
C PRO A 78 30.89 4.92 -10.99
N SER A 79 31.90 4.29 -10.41
CA SER A 79 31.74 3.51 -9.15
C SER A 79 31.13 4.31 -8.00
N ALA A 80 31.40 5.61 -7.94
CA ALA A 80 30.80 6.49 -6.94
C ALA A 80 29.27 6.67 -7.07
N VAL A 81 28.68 6.33 -8.24
CA VAL A 81 27.25 6.42 -8.49
C VAL A 81 26.58 5.06 -8.40
N ARG A 82 27.21 4.02 -8.98
CA ARG A 82 26.62 2.68 -9.05
C ARG A 82 26.68 1.88 -7.75
N GLY A 83 27.46 2.31 -6.76
CA GLY A 83 27.69 1.55 -5.52
C GLY A 83 28.61 0.33 -5.72
N GLU A 84 28.63 -0.56 -4.71
CA GLU A 84 29.52 -1.73 -4.71
C GLU A 84 28.85 -3.02 -5.17
N PHE A 85 27.51 -3.07 -5.17
CA PHE A 85 26.78 -4.31 -5.53
C PHE A 85 26.85 -4.61 -7.02
N GLN A 86 26.92 -5.90 -7.32
CA GLN A 86 27.06 -6.40 -8.68
C GLN A 86 25.72 -6.81 -9.27
N PRO A 87 25.54 -6.66 -10.59
CA PRO A 87 24.36 -7.16 -11.28
C PRO A 87 24.40 -8.68 -11.41
N ILE A 88 23.25 -9.32 -11.20
CA ILE A 88 23.03 -10.72 -11.57
C ILE A 88 21.96 -10.82 -12.67
N SER A 89 22.09 -11.84 -13.52
CA SER A 89 21.09 -12.13 -14.54
C SER A 89 19.79 -12.65 -13.90
N THR A 90 18.67 -12.29 -14.52
CA THR A 90 17.37 -12.83 -14.16
C THR A 90 16.98 -13.97 -15.11
N ASN A 91 15.81 -14.60 -14.86
CA ASN A 91 15.23 -15.57 -15.80
C ASN A 91 14.69 -14.91 -17.08
N VAL A 92 14.69 -13.56 -17.17
CA VAL A 92 14.32 -12.82 -18.38
C VAL A 92 15.59 -12.28 -19.05
N PRO A 93 15.91 -12.68 -20.29
CA PRO A 93 17.10 -12.21 -20.99
C PRO A 93 17.14 -10.67 -21.09
N GLY A 94 18.30 -10.08 -20.74
CA GLY A 94 18.51 -8.65 -20.80
C GLY A 94 18.06 -7.86 -19.56
N ILE A 95 17.37 -8.50 -18.61
CA ILE A 95 17.04 -7.90 -17.32
C ILE A 95 18.05 -8.36 -16.26
N GLN A 96 18.59 -7.40 -15.54
CA GLN A 96 19.51 -7.61 -14.42
C GLN A 96 18.99 -6.91 -13.17
N VAL A 97 19.30 -7.48 -12.01
CA VAL A 97 18.97 -6.95 -10.68
C VAL A 97 20.18 -7.07 -9.75
N GLY A 98 20.12 -6.49 -8.56
CA GLY A 98 21.19 -6.58 -7.57
C GLY A 98 21.43 -8.02 -7.09
N GLU A 99 22.69 -8.34 -6.81
CA GLU A 99 23.13 -9.69 -6.39
C GLU A 99 22.48 -10.19 -5.09
N HIS A 100 21.90 -9.30 -4.28
CA HIS A 100 21.31 -9.63 -2.99
C HIS A 100 19.80 -9.90 -3.05
N ILE A 101 19.20 -9.98 -4.26
CA ILE A 101 17.82 -10.39 -4.49
C ILE A 101 17.72 -11.57 -5.47
N PRO A 102 18.44 -12.68 -5.22
CA PRO A 102 18.55 -13.77 -6.16
C PRO A 102 17.24 -14.55 -6.37
N ARG A 103 16.36 -14.60 -5.38
CA ARG A 103 15.07 -15.29 -5.51
C ARG A 103 14.13 -14.52 -6.44
N LEU A 104 14.05 -13.20 -6.28
CA LEU A 104 13.29 -12.33 -7.16
C LEU A 104 13.88 -12.30 -8.57
N ALA A 105 15.20 -12.44 -8.72
CA ALA A 105 15.82 -12.60 -10.03
C ALA A 105 15.27 -13.83 -10.81
N GLN A 106 14.92 -14.91 -10.13
CA GLN A 106 14.31 -16.10 -10.74
C GLN A 106 12.81 -15.97 -11.02
N LEU A 107 12.20 -14.86 -10.59
CA LEU A 107 10.78 -14.58 -10.78
C LEU A 107 10.54 -13.32 -11.64
N ALA A 108 11.57 -12.85 -12.35
CA ALA A 108 11.51 -11.60 -13.11
C ALA A 108 10.48 -11.60 -14.25
N ASP A 109 10.11 -12.76 -14.75
CA ASP A 109 9.03 -12.96 -15.72
C ASP A 109 7.62 -12.73 -15.13
N ARG A 110 7.50 -12.58 -13.80
CA ARG A 110 6.24 -12.49 -13.06
C ARG A 110 5.95 -11.11 -12.50
N TYR A 111 6.83 -10.14 -12.73
CA TYR A 111 6.62 -8.77 -12.28
C TYR A 111 7.11 -7.74 -13.30
N LEU A 112 6.51 -6.56 -13.27
CA LEU A 112 6.89 -5.43 -14.08
C LEU A 112 7.74 -4.45 -13.26
N GLN A 113 8.90 -4.05 -13.80
CA GLN A 113 9.74 -3.00 -13.23
C GLN A 113 9.45 -1.66 -13.90
N ILE A 114 8.92 -0.68 -13.16
CA ILE A 114 8.70 0.67 -13.65
C ILE A 114 9.81 1.57 -13.12
N ARG A 115 10.90 1.71 -13.90
CA ARG A 115 12.09 2.49 -13.53
C ARG A 115 11.99 3.99 -13.81
N SER A 116 10.89 4.45 -14.37
CA SER A 116 10.66 5.85 -14.73
C SER A 116 9.83 6.63 -13.70
N VAL A 117 9.45 6.00 -12.60
CA VAL A 117 8.72 6.70 -11.52
C VAL A 117 9.65 7.73 -10.89
N THR A 118 9.19 8.96 -10.79
CA THR A 118 9.93 10.07 -10.20
C THR A 118 9.00 11.11 -9.62
N HIS A 119 9.47 11.84 -8.63
CA HIS A 119 8.76 12.97 -8.03
C HIS A 119 9.75 14.06 -7.59
N PRO A 120 9.31 15.32 -7.40
CA PRO A 120 10.19 16.44 -7.06
C PRO A 120 10.54 16.56 -5.57
N ASP A 121 9.93 15.74 -4.71
CA ASP A 121 10.05 15.89 -3.26
C ASP A 121 11.17 15.00 -2.73
N ASN A 122 12.08 15.60 -1.93
CA ASN A 122 13.23 14.94 -1.33
C ASN A 122 13.16 14.87 0.20
N THR A 123 12.03 15.25 0.79
CA THR A 123 11.77 15.16 2.23
C THR A 123 10.93 13.92 2.50
N HIS A 124 11.35 13.04 3.39
CA HIS A 124 10.69 11.76 3.67
C HIS A 124 9.19 11.86 3.86
N THR A 125 8.73 12.77 4.72
CA THR A 125 7.30 12.90 5.06
C THR A 125 6.43 13.24 3.86
N VAL A 126 6.86 14.20 3.03
CA VAL A 126 6.10 14.59 1.82
C VAL A 126 6.20 13.54 0.72
N ALA A 127 7.36 12.88 0.60
CA ALA A 127 7.55 11.80 -0.36
C ALA A 127 6.67 10.59 0.00
N MET A 128 6.63 10.16 1.26
CA MET A 128 5.75 9.10 1.74
C MET A 128 4.27 9.41 1.49
N HIS A 129 3.84 10.64 1.80
CA HIS A 129 2.48 11.07 1.50
C HIS A 129 2.19 10.94 0.00
N TYR A 130 3.14 11.34 -0.87
CA TYR A 130 2.97 11.22 -2.30
C TYR A 130 2.85 9.76 -2.76
N MET A 131 3.72 8.89 -2.26
CA MET A 131 3.73 7.47 -2.61
C MET A 131 2.47 6.73 -2.15
N LEU A 132 1.89 7.09 -1.01
CA LEU A 132 0.74 6.41 -0.42
C LEU A 132 -0.63 7.01 -0.78
N SER A 133 -0.65 8.26 -1.30
CA SER A 133 -1.88 8.94 -1.72
C SER A 133 -1.98 9.17 -3.22
N GLY A 134 -0.85 9.10 -3.95
CA GLY A 134 -0.75 9.48 -5.37
C GLY A 134 -0.80 11.00 -5.60
N VAL A 135 -0.84 11.81 -4.54
CA VAL A 135 -0.99 13.27 -4.61
C VAL A 135 0.14 13.97 -3.86
N ARG A 136 0.73 14.98 -4.48
CA ARG A 136 1.77 15.78 -3.84
C ARG A 136 1.20 16.50 -2.61
N HIS A 137 1.94 16.44 -1.50
CA HIS A 137 1.55 17.13 -0.27
C HIS A 137 1.40 18.64 -0.49
N ARG A 138 0.41 19.26 0.16
CA ARG A 138 0.11 20.71 0.01
C ARG A 138 1.21 21.61 0.56
N ARG A 139 2.03 21.11 1.48
CA ARG A 139 3.12 21.82 2.16
C ARG A 139 4.47 21.14 1.90
N PRO A 140 4.95 21.08 0.65
CA PRO A 140 6.11 20.26 0.26
C PRO A 140 7.45 20.79 0.81
N ALA A 141 7.52 22.06 1.15
CA ALA A 141 8.76 22.69 1.65
C ALA A 141 8.96 22.54 3.16
N THR A 142 8.05 21.84 3.85
CA THR A 142 8.09 21.61 5.29
C THR A 142 8.26 20.13 5.58
N ASN A 143 8.49 19.79 6.83
CA ASN A 143 8.41 18.40 7.32
C ASN A 143 7.06 18.23 8.05
N PRO A 144 5.93 18.09 7.31
CA PRO A 144 4.60 18.16 7.89
C PRO A 144 4.30 16.92 8.72
N GLN A 145 3.53 17.14 9.78
CA GLN A 145 2.80 16.08 10.46
C GLN A 145 1.51 15.76 9.72
N ASN A 146 0.94 14.60 10.01
CA ASN A 146 -0.40 14.26 9.58
C ASN A 146 -1.42 15.32 9.99
N ALA A 147 -2.29 15.68 9.07
CA ALA A 147 -3.31 16.70 9.27
C ALA A 147 -4.65 16.28 8.66
N ALA A 148 -5.74 16.80 9.24
CA ALA A 148 -7.09 16.48 8.78
C ALA A 148 -7.39 16.96 7.35
N ASP A 149 -6.60 17.88 6.79
CA ASP A 149 -6.71 18.35 5.42
C ASP A 149 -5.80 17.63 4.42
N ASP A 150 -5.05 16.63 4.84
CA ASP A 150 -4.21 15.82 3.95
C ASP A 150 -5.06 15.01 2.96
N PHE A 151 -4.46 14.65 1.82
CA PHE A 151 -5.09 13.71 0.90
C PHE A 151 -5.08 12.31 1.50
N PRO A 152 -6.18 11.54 1.30
CA PRO A 152 -6.34 10.21 1.87
C PRO A 152 -5.38 9.21 1.25
N CYS A 153 -4.94 8.23 2.05
CA CYS A 153 -4.23 7.07 1.54
C CYS A 153 -5.14 6.17 0.68
N PHE A 154 -4.55 5.29 -0.13
CA PHE A 154 -5.31 4.38 -1.00
C PHE A 154 -6.33 3.53 -0.23
N GLY A 155 -5.98 3.06 0.96
CA GLY A 155 -6.87 2.28 1.82
C GLY A 155 -8.11 3.06 2.25
N ALA A 156 -7.93 4.32 2.60
CA ALA A 156 -9.01 5.21 3.00
C ALA A 156 -9.93 5.56 1.82
N VAL A 157 -9.36 5.81 0.64
CA VAL A 157 -10.15 6.01 -0.59
C VAL A 157 -11.01 4.78 -0.87
N LEU A 158 -10.44 3.58 -0.75
CA LEU A 158 -11.17 2.34 -0.98
C LEU A 158 -12.28 2.13 0.05
N ASN A 159 -12.02 2.41 1.33
CA ASN A 159 -13.02 2.35 2.39
C ASN A 159 -14.19 3.31 2.10
N HIS A 160 -13.88 4.53 1.65
CA HIS A 160 -14.88 5.53 1.31
C HIS A 160 -15.75 5.10 0.11
N VAL A 161 -15.12 4.65 -0.98
CA VAL A 161 -15.83 4.22 -2.20
C VAL A 161 -16.72 3.00 -1.95
N ARG A 162 -16.29 2.12 -1.06
CA ARG A 162 -17.06 0.91 -0.68
C ARG A 162 -18.04 1.12 0.47
N ARG A 163 -18.15 2.31 1.02
CA ARG A 163 -19.15 2.64 2.06
C ARG A 163 -20.56 2.31 1.54
N GLY A 164 -21.28 1.50 2.30
CA GLY A 164 -22.66 1.08 1.92
C GLY A 164 -22.74 -0.05 0.88
N HIS A 165 -21.65 -0.49 0.28
CA HIS A 165 -21.60 -1.78 -0.40
C HIS A 165 -21.41 -2.84 0.69
N ALA A 166 -22.13 -3.96 0.55
CA ALA A 166 -21.97 -5.06 1.50
C ALA A 166 -20.48 -5.33 1.69
N LEU A 167 -20.00 -5.07 2.92
CA LEU A 167 -18.63 -5.44 3.31
C LEU A 167 -18.43 -6.89 2.90
N ALA A 168 -17.18 -7.23 2.59
CA ALA A 168 -16.82 -8.62 2.48
C ALA A 168 -17.54 -9.37 3.60
N THR A 169 -18.32 -10.37 3.23
CA THR A 169 -19.10 -11.20 4.13
C THR A 169 -18.29 -11.49 5.40
N ASP A 170 -18.89 -11.38 6.57
CA ASP A 170 -18.32 -11.77 7.85
C ASP A 170 -17.52 -10.73 8.67
N GLY A 171 -17.69 -9.43 8.44
CA GLY A 171 -17.15 -8.37 9.30
C GLY A 171 -15.66 -8.05 9.07
N LEU A 172 -15.06 -8.56 7.99
CA LEU A 172 -13.69 -8.21 7.60
C LEU A 172 -13.58 -6.75 7.13
N PRO A 173 -12.50 -6.03 7.49
CA PRO A 173 -12.28 -4.68 7.00
C PRO A 173 -11.98 -4.68 5.49
N THR A 174 -12.36 -3.61 4.81
CA THR A 174 -12.03 -3.43 3.38
C THR A 174 -10.55 -3.22 3.16
N SER A 175 -9.88 -2.47 4.07
CA SER A 175 -8.44 -2.23 4.02
C SER A 175 -7.77 -2.39 5.38
N VAL A 176 -6.54 -2.92 5.36
CA VAL A 176 -5.70 -3.18 6.54
C VAL A 176 -4.29 -2.63 6.30
N SER A 177 -3.72 -1.98 7.30
CA SER A 177 -2.33 -1.56 7.31
C SER A 177 -1.56 -2.34 8.38
N LEU A 178 -0.71 -3.26 7.95
CA LEU A 178 0.09 -4.14 8.81
C LEU A 178 1.43 -3.49 9.14
N ASN A 179 2.01 -3.84 10.29
CA ASN A 179 3.23 -3.24 10.81
C ASN A 179 3.11 -1.71 10.76
N ALA A 180 1.91 -1.23 11.09
CA ALA A 180 1.56 0.15 10.81
C ALA A 180 2.28 1.08 11.76
N PRO A 181 2.84 2.14 11.22
CA PRO A 181 3.34 3.24 12.03
C PRO A 181 2.20 4.08 12.67
N ALA A 182 1.07 3.48 13.00
CA ALA A 182 -0.08 4.20 13.53
C ALA A 182 0.22 5.03 14.78
N ASN A 183 1.24 4.62 15.53
CA ASN A 183 1.83 5.37 16.63
C ASN A 183 3.28 5.76 16.34
N GLN A 184 3.73 5.62 15.10
CA GLN A 184 5.08 6.05 14.73
C GLN A 184 5.14 7.56 14.66
N VAL A 185 5.37 7.90 15.72
CA VAL A 185 6.05 9.03 16.17
C VAL A 185 7.51 8.79 15.89
N SER A 186 8.12 9.55 14.95
CA SER A 186 9.57 9.68 14.93
C SER A 186 10.05 9.94 16.36
N ALA A 187 11.34 9.85 16.61
CA ALA A 187 11.94 10.16 17.92
C ALA A 187 11.41 11.46 18.58
N ASN A 188 10.69 12.29 17.84
CA ASN A 188 10.13 13.59 18.24
C ASN A 188 8.56 13.60 18.28
N ASN A 189 7.91 12.48 18.42
CA ASN A 189 6.44 12.42 18.42
C ASN A 189 5.78 12.86 17.09
N HIS A 190 6.46 12.70 15.96
CA HIS A 190 6.00 13.15 14.66
C HIS A 190 5.18 12.07 13.95
N ILE A 191 3.89 12.31 13.76
CA ILE A 191 2.99 11.40 13.03
C ILE A 191 3.12 11.68 11.53
N PHE A 192 3.53 10.69 10.78
CA PHE A 192 3.76 10.84 9.34
C PHE A 192 2.45 10.94 8.54
N PRO A 193 2.37 11.87 7.57
CA PRO A 193 1.24 11.95 6.64
C PRO A 193 1.26 10.80 5.64
N GLY A 194 0.10 10.54 5.00
CA GLY A 194 -0.02 9.55 3.91
C GLY A 194 -0.52 8.18 4.35
N PHE A 195 -0.72 7.92 5.64
CA PHE A 195 -1.26 6.66 6.14
C PHE A 195 -2.75 6.71 6.48
N PHE A 196 -3.31 7.91 6.58
CA PHE A 196 -4.63 8.17 7.13
C PHE A 196 -5.63 8.63 6.07
N ALA A 197 -6.88 8.78 6.50
CA ALA A 197 -7.97 9.19 5.63
C ALA A 197 -8.00 10.70 5.33
N GLY A 198 -7.25 11.51 6.09
CA GLY A 198 -7.17 12.94 5.88
C GLY A 198 -8.56 13.59 5.82
N PHE A 199 -8.84 14.35 4.75
CA PHE A 199 -10.11 15.07 4.62
C PHE A 199 -11.36 14.19 4.46
N LEU A 200 -11.22 12.89 4.24
CA LEU A 200 -12.37 11.98 4.21
C LEU A 200 -12.93 11.69 5.61
N GLY A 201 -12.11 11.88 6.67
CA GLY A 201 -12.49 11.58 8.05
C GLY A 201 -11.94 10.25 8.55
N GLN A 202 -11.64 10.19 9.85
CA GLN A 202 -11.01 9.04 10.52
C GLN A 202 -11.79 7.73 10.36
N GLU A 203 -13.08 7.82 10.11
CA GLU A 203 -13.95 6.68 9.83
C GLU A 203 -13.54 5.86 8.61
N PHE A 204 -12.79 6.46 7.72
CA PHE A 204 -12.27 5.79 6.54
C PHE A 204 -10.83 5.33 6.69
N ASP A 205 -10.22 5.51 7.85
CA ASP A 205 -8.88 4.98 8.10
C ASP A 205 -8.84 3.45 7.85
N PRO A 206 -7.75 2.92 7.31
CA PRO A 206 -7.52 1.48 7.30
C PRO A 206 -7.50 0.93 8.73
N LEU A 207 -7.82 -0.36 8.88
CA LEU A 207 -7.55 -1.03 10.16
C LEU A 207 -6.04 -1.12 10.37
N PHE A 208 -5.54 -0.41 11.37
CA PHE A 208 -4.12 -0.44 11.73
C PHE A 208 -3.78 -1.61 12.64
N VAL A 209 -2.79 -2.39 12.25
CA VAL A 209 -2.21 -3.49 13.03
C VAL A 209 -0.74 -3.17 13.27
N SER A 210 -0.42 -2.68 14.45
CA SER A 210 0.94 -2.28 14.84
C SER A 210 1.76 -3.40 15.46
N GLN A 211 1.12 -4.50 15.88
CA GLN A 211 1.85 -5.67 16.36
C GLN A 211 2.41 -6.48 15.18
N HIS A 212 3.61 -7.02 15.35
CA HIS A 212 4.24 -7.85 14.34
C HIS A 212 3.77 -9.30 14.41
N ALA A 213 3.38 -9.85 13.27
CA ALA A 213 2.87 -11.23 13.18
C ALA A 213 3.92 -12.32 13.47
N ASN A 214 5.22 -11.99 13.53
CA ASN A 214 6.29 -12.90 13.92
C ASN A 214 6.45 -13.06 15.44
N ARG A 215 5.78 -12.25 16.24
CA ARG A 215 5.90 -12.30 17.70
C ARG A 215 5.06 -13.43 18.28
N PRO A 216 5.55 -14.11 19.33
CA PRO A 216 4.79 -15.17 20.00
C PRO A 216 3.50 -14.67 20.68
N ASP A 217 3.49 -13.40 21.11
CA ASP A 217 2.38 -12.72 21.75
C ASP A 217 1.49 -11.94 20.78
N PHE A 218 1.56 -12.24 19.48
CA PHE A 218 0.76 -11.57 18.45
C PHE A 218 -0.73 -11.75 18.70
N GLN A 219 -1.39 -10.67 19.07
CA GLN A 219 -2.83 -10.58 19.30
C GLN A 219 -3.35 -9.26 18.72
N PRO A 220 -3.54 -9.18 17.39
CA PRO A 220 -3.91 -7.92 16.71
C PRO A 220 -5.31 -7.43 17.06
N LEU A 221 -6.14 -8.32 17.59
CA LEU A 221 -7.49 -8.01 18.09
C LEU A 221 -7.52 -8.23 19.60
N PRO A 222 -8.11 -7.31 20.36
CA PRO A 222 -8.20 -7.45 21.80
C PRO A 222 -8.92 -8.76 22.18
N PRO A 223 -8.50 -9.43 23.26
CA PRO A 223 -9.18 -10.61 23.74
C PRO A 223 -10.61 -10.25 24.15
N ILE A 224 -11.56 -11.08 23.75
CA ILE A 224 -12.94 -10.95 24.25
C ILE A 224 -12.98 -11.65 25.60
N GLU A 225 -12.96 -10.88 26.70
CA GLU A 225 -13.12 -11.42 28.05
C GLU A 225 -14.43 -12.20 28.22
N SER A 226 -15.51 -11.73 27.56
CA SER A 226 -16.79 -12.39 27.52
C SER A 226 -17.61 -11.88 26.34
N SER A 227 -18.00 -12.76 25.44
CA SER A 227 -18.95 -12.43 24.36
C SER A 227 -20.25 -11.88 24.93
N GLN A 228 -20.71 -12.42 26.07
CA GLN A 228 -21.92 -11.96 26.74
C GLN A 228 -21.82 -10.49 27.16
N ARG A 229 -20.69 -10.08 27.77
CA ARG A 229 -20.49 -8.65 28.16
C ARG A 229 -20.50 -7.71 26.96
N LEU A 230 -19.99 -8.15 25.80
CA LEU A 230 -20.05 -7.34 24.59
C LEU A 230 -21.50 -7.22 24.07
N PHE A 231 -22.27 -8.32 24.09
CA PHE A 231 -23.69 -8.30 23.73
C PHE A 231 -24.49 -7.44 24.69
N ASP A 232 -24.22 -7.54 26.01
CA ASP A 232 -24.90 -6.74 27.02
C ASP A 232 -24.61 -5.25 26.85
N ARG A 233 -23.34 -4.87 26.59
CA ARG A 233 -22.95 -3.48 26.29
C ARG A 233 -23.66 -2.96 25.02
N ARG A 234 -23.71 -3.78 23.96
CA ARG A 234 -24.41 -3.41 22.71
C ARG A 234 -25.89 -3.21 22.95
N SER A 235 -26.52 -4.12 23.69
CA SER A 235 -27.94 -4.03 24.06
C SER A 235 -28.23 -2.78 24.89
N LEU A 236 -27.37 -2.47 25.85
CA LEU A 236 -27.49 -1.28 26.67
C LEU A 236 -27.34 0.00 25.83
N LEU A 237 -26.32 0.05 24.96
CA LEU A 237 -26.13 1.18 24.05
C LEU A 237 -27.35 1.40 23.16
N ALA A 238 -27.90 0.32 22.56
CA ALA A 238 -29.11 0.41 21.75
C ALA A 238 -30.33 0.94 22.53
N GLN A 239 -30.46 0.60 23.82
CA GLN A 239 -31.51 1.15 24.68
C GLN A 239 -31.30 2.65 24.94
N PHE A 240 -30.07 3.09 25.18
CA PHE A 240 -29.75 4.51 25.29
C PHE A 240 -30.01 5.27 24.01
N ASP A 241 -29.63 4.71 22.86
CA ASP A 241 -29.87 5.32 21.54
C ASP A 241 -31.36 5.45 21.24
N GLN A 242 -32.20 4.44 21.58
CA GLN A 242 -33.64 4.51 21.43
C GLN A 242 -34.28 5.60 22.31
N GLN A 243 -33.78 5.81 23.53
CA GLN A 243 -34.24 6.89 24.40
C GLN A 243 -33.77 8.28 23.97
N SER A 244 -32.66 8.31 23.20
CA SER A 244 -32.06 9.55 22.68
C SER A 244 -32.44 9.82 21.22
N ALA A 245 -33.63 9.39 20.76
CA ALA A 245 -34.11 9.52 19.38
C ALA A 245 -33.97 10.93 18.79
N HIS A 246 -33.94 11.96 19.66
CA HIS A 246 -33.69 13.33 19.26
C HIS A 246 -32.24 13.60 18.81
N LEU A 247 -31.27 12.87 19.34
CA LEU A 247 -29.85 12.95 18.95
C LEU A 247 -29.54 12.18 17.65
N GLN A 248 -30.34 11.19 17.30
CA GLN A 248 -30.18 10.40 16.08
C GLN A 248 -30.42 11.19 14.78
N GLN A 249 -30.98 12.39 14.86
CA GLN A 249 -31.13 13.28 13.70
C GLN A 249 -29.81 13.98 13.31
N LEU A 250 -28.83 13.99 14.18
CA LEU A 250 -27.50 14.53 13.88
C LEU A 250 -26.71 13.50 13.07
N ALA A 251 -26.21 13.89 11.90
CA ALA A 251 -25.42 13.02 11.01
C ALA A 251 -24.24 12.36 11.75
N SER A 252 -23.58 13.10 12.64
CA SER A 252 -22.46 12.61 13.46
C SER A 252 -22.86 11.47 14.41
N VAL A 253 -24.09 11.40 14.91
CA VAL A 253 -24.57 10.34 15.81
C VAL A 253 -24.90 9.07 15.03
N ARG A 254 -25.45 9.21 13.83
CA ARG A 254 -25.70 8.07 12.93
C ARG A 254 -24.40 7.40 12.47
N ASP A 255 -23.41 8.20 12.17
CA ASP A 255 -22.08 7.72 11.78
C ASP A 255 -21.44 6.96 12.94
N PHE A 256 -21.54 7.46 14.16
CA PHE A 256 -21.02 6.81 15.37
C PHE A 256 -21.64 5.42 15.61
N GLY A 257 -22.94 5.24 15.37
CA GLY A 257 -23.61 3.95 15.46
C GLY A 257 -23.09 2.92 14.45
N GLY A 258 -22.77 3.34 13.24
CA GLY A 258 -22.16 2.49 12.20
C GLY A 258 -20.78 1.95 12.58
N TYR A 259 -19.96 2.77 13.25
CA TYR A 259 -18.61 2.34 13.68
C TYR A 259 -18.64 1.33 14.83
N HIS A 260 -19.54 1.51 15.76
CA HIS A 260 -19.73 0.53 16.83
C HIS A 260 -20.15 -0.83 16.29
N GLU A 261 -21.03 -0.85 15.30
CA GLU A 261 -21.45 -2.09 14.65
C GLU A 261 -20.28 -2.77 13.91
N GLN A 262 -19.50 -2.01 13.13
CA GLN A 262 -18.32 -2.53 12.45
C GLN A 262 -17.27 -3.06 13.44
N ALA A 263 -16.99 -2.30 14.50
CA ALA A 263 -16.07 -2.72 15.55
C ALA A 263 -16.56 -3.98 16.26
N PHE A 264 -17.87 -4.07 16.53
CA PHE A 264 -18.47 -5.24 17.14
C PHE A 264 -18.37 -6.47 16.24
N GLN A 265 -18.68 -6.34 14.95
CA GLN A 265 -18.54 -7.41 13.98
C GLN A 265 -17.08 -7.86 13.84
N LEU A 266 -16.14 -6.93 13.73
CA LEU A 266 -14.72 -7.21 13.69
C LEU A 266 -14.25 -8.03 14.90
N LEU A 267 -14.69 -7.65 16.10
CA LEU A 267 -14.27 -8.30 17.34
C LEU A 267 -14.93 -9.67 17.54
N THR A 268 -16.19 -9.82 17.15
CA THR A 268 -16.98 -11.03 17.42
C THR A 268 -16.92 -12.08 16.33
N SER A 269 -16.51 -11.71 15.09
CA SER A 269 -16.48 -12.64 13.97
C SER A 269 -15.39 -13.70 14.11
N PRO A 270 -15.76 -15.00 14.11
CA PRO A 270 -14.78 -16.07 14.07
C PRO A 270 -13.95 -16.09 12.76
N ALA A 271 -14.52 -15.62 11.66
CA ALA A 271 -13.83 -15.53 10.37
C ALA A 271 -12.69 -14.52 10.43
N VAL A 272 -12.94 -13.33 11.01
CA VAL A 272 -11.92 -12.33 11.24
C VAL A 272 -10.77 -12.89 12.11
N ARG A 273 -11.10 -13.52 13.23
CA ARG A 273 -10.08 -14.12 14.10
C ARG A 273 -9.23 -15.16 13.36
N ARG A 274 -9.85 -16.03 12.57
CA ARG A 274 -9.11 -17.01 11.76
C ARG A 274 -8.23 -16.36 10.71
N ALA A 275 -8.70 -15.29 10.06
CA ALA A 275 -7.91 -14.58 9.06
C ALA A 275 -6.61 -14.01 9.64
N PHE A 276 -6.69 -13.45 10.86
CA PHE A 276 -5.53 -12.89 11.55
C PHE A 276 -4.62 -13.91 12.23
N ASP A 277 -5.05 -15.15 12.39
CA ASP A 277 -4.28 -16.18 13.09
C ASP A 277 -3.27 -16.87 12.17
N VAL A 278 -2.04 -16.35 12.12
CA VAL A 278 -0.94 -16.94 11.33
C VAL A 278 -0.51 -18.35 11.82
N THR A 279 -0.92 -18.75 13.02
CA THR A 279 -0.57 -20.09 13.55
C THR A 279 -1.35 -21.21 12.87
N GLN A 280 -2.43 -20.89 12.16
CA GLN A 280 -3.18 -21.82 11.32
C GLN A 280 -2.35 -22.32 10.12
N GLU A 281 -1.29 -21.58 9.76
CA GLU A 281 -0.42 -22.01 8.66
C GLU A 281 0.62 -22.99 9.12
N PRO A 282 0.97 -24.00 8.30
CA PRO A 282 2.00 -24.98 8.62
C PRO A 282 3.35 -24.30 8.94
N ALA A 283 4.07 -24.79 9.93
CA ALA A 283 5.36 -24.25 10.32
C ALA A 283 6.37 -24.15 9.16
N PRO A 284 6.45 -25.12 8.21
CA PRO A 284 7.32 -24.99 7.04
C PRO A 284 6.97 -23.80 6.14
N LEU A 285 5.67 -23.52 5.94
CA LEU A 285 5.24 -22.36 5.15
C LEU A 285 5.59 -21.05 5.86
N ARG A 286 5.35 -20.96 7.17
CA ARG A 286 5.75 -19.79 7.95
C ARG A 286 7.25 -19.53 7.89
N ALA A 287 8.06 -20.59 7.90
CA ALA A 287 9.52 -20.51 7.75
C ALA A 287 9.95 -20.05 6.34
N ARG A 288 9.21 -20.45 5.28
CA ARG A 288 9.48 -19.98 3.90
C ARG A 288 9.39 -18.45 3.80
N TYR A 289 8.42 -17.83 4.44
CA TYR A 289 8.27 -16.37 4.48
C TYR A 289 9.38 -15.66 5.27
N GLY A 290 10.10 -16.38 6.12
CA GLY A 290 11.06 -15.83 7.08
C GLY A 290 10.38 -15.38 8.37
N GLN A 291 11.11 -15.54 9.49
CA GLN A 291 10.63 -15.19 10.84
C GLN A 291 10.88 -13.71 11.18
N THR A 292 10.75 -12.85 10.20
CA THR A 292 10.92 -11.40 10.33
C THR A 292 9.56 -10.70 10.36
N PRO A 293 9.45 -9.47 10.90
CA PRO A 293 8.23 -8.69 10.84
C PRO A 293 7.68 -8.56 9.42
N PHE A 294 8.55 -8.30 8.44
CA PHE A 294 8.16 -8.19 7.03
C PHE A 294 7.66 -9.52 6.45
N GLY A 295 8.42 -10.59 6.63
CA GLY A 295 8.05 -11.90 6.09
C GLY A 295 6.72 -12.42 6.66
N GLN A 296 6.53 -12.36 7.98
CA GLN A 296 5.26 -12.76 8.60
C GLN A 296 4.13 -11.76 8.30
N GLY A 297 4.46 -10.48 8.08
CA GLY A 297 3.52 -9.49 7.55
C GLY A 297 3.02 -9.84 6.14
N CYS A 298 3.91 -10.30 5.24
CA CYS A 298 3.54 -10.80 3.92
C CYS A 298 2.63 -12.04 4.00
N LEU A 299 2.93 -12.98 4.91
CA LEU A 299 2.08 -14.14 5.16
C LEU A 299 0.69 -13.72 5.64
N LEU A 300 0.63 -12.80 6.61
CA LEU A 300 -0.64 -12.30 7.11
C LEU A 300 -1.42 -11.54 6.01
N ALA A 301 -0.75 -10.76 5.18
CA ALA A 301 -1.38 -10.07 4.05
C ALA A 301 -2.03 -11.05 3.06
N ARG A 302 -1.35 -12.16 2.73
CA ARG A 302 -1.92 -13.22 1.89
C ARG A 302 -3.17 -13.82 2.54
N ARG A 303 -3.13 -14.14 3.84
CA ARG A 303 -4.29 -14.69 4.56
C ARG A 303 -5.49 -13.74 4.57
N LEU A 304 -5.24 -12.46 4.79
CA LEU A 304 -6.28 -11.44 4.80
C LEU A 304 -6.94 -11.30 3.41
N VAL A 305 -6.14 -11.28 2.34
CA VAL A 305 -6.64 -11.24 0.96
C VAL A 305 -7.43 -12.52 0.64
N GLU A 306 -6.92 -13.69 1.01
CA GLU A 306 -7.62 -14.98 0.86
C GLU A 306 -8.97 -14.98 1.60
N SER A 307 -9.06 -14.26 2.71
CA SER A 307 -10.30 -14.11 3.49
C SER A 307 -11.24 -13.02 2.94
N GLY A 308 -10.85 -12.22 1.94
CA GLY A 308 -11.69 -11.23 1.28
C GLY A 308 -11.35 -9.76 1.58
N VAL A 309 -10.27 -9.47 2.32
CA VAL A 309 -9.77 -8.09 2.45
C VAL A 309 -9.29 -7.58 1.10
N SER A 310 -9.71 -6.40 0.70
CA SER A 310 -9.46 -5.91 -0.66
C SER A 310 -8.13 -5.20 -0.82
N LEU A 311 -7.61 -4.58 0.24
CA LEU A 311 -6.31 -3.92 0.22
C LEU A 311 -5.57 -4.15 1.53
N VAL A 312 -4.35 -4.67 1.43
CA VAL A 312 -3.46 -4.82 2.58
C VAL A 312 -2.15 -4.12 2.29
N THR A 313 -1.79 -3.15 3.13
CA THR A 313 -0.47 -2.53 3.10
C THR A 313 0.42 -3.21 4.13
N VAL A 314 1.54 -3.77 3.70
CA VAL A 314 2.60 -4.29 4.57
C VAL A 314 3.70 -3.24 4.64
N ASN A 315 3.79 -2.57 5.77
CA ASN A 315 4.82 -1.56 5.96
C ASN A 315 6.13 -2.23 6.41
N TRP A 316 7.25 -1.79 5.85
CA TRP A 316 8.55 -2.16 6.39
C TRP A 316 8.79 -1.30 7.62
N GLU A 317 8.66 -1.90 8.78
CA GLU A 317 8.91 -1.21 10.02
C GLU A 317 10.37 -1.31 10.44
N ARG A 318 10.80 -0.30 11.18
CA ARG A 318 12.09 -0.28 11.83
C ARG A 318 12.13 -1.30 12.96
N ASP A 319 12.74 -2.47 12.70
CA ASP A 319 13.02 -3.45 13.73
C ASP A 319 14.41 -3.20 14.35
N ASP A 320 15.44 -3.09 13.55
CA ASP A 320 16.79 -2.63 13.90
C ASP A 320 17.49 -2.00 12.68
N ALA A 321 16.83 -2.05 11.52
CA ALA A 321 17.26 -1.40 10.29
C ALA A 321 16.07 -0.99 9.44
N TYR A 322 16.16 0.16 8.80
CA TYR A 322 15.21 0.64 7.79
C TYR A 322 15.94 1.11 6.54
N TRP A 323 15.21 1.31 5.45
CA TRP A 323 15.81 1.51 4.13
C TRP A 323 16.59 2.84 4.00
N ASP A 324 16.19 3.87 4.73
CA ASP A 324 16.99 5.10 4.87
C ASP A 324 18.11 4.88 5.88
N THR A 325 19.16 4.24 5.47
CA THR A 325 20.21 3.69 6.34
C THR A 325 21.09 4.75 6.99
N HIS A 326 21.21 5.96 6.43
CA HIS A 326 22.07 7.09 6.85
C HIS A 326 23.56 6.76 6.99
N ALA A 327 23.90 5.55 7.42
CA ALA A 327 25.24 5.03 7.58
C ALA A 327 25.25 3.53 7.34
N ASP A 328 26.42 2.99 6.99
CA ASP A 328 26.64 1.55 6.78
C ASP A 328 25.66 0.89 5.77
N ASN A 329 25.30 1.64 4.72
CA ASN A 329 24.30 1.27 3.74
C ASN A 329 24.50 -0.13 3.19
N PHE A 330 25.68 -0.44 2.68
CA PHE A 330 25.94 -1.70 1.99
C PHE A 330 25.86 -2.91 2.93
N ASN A 331 26.41 -2.82 4.15
CA ASN A 331 26.31 -3.91 5.11
C ASN A 331 24.89 -4.17 5.57
N LEU A 332 24.11 -3.10 5.85
CA LEU A 332 22.71 -3.25 6.25
C LEU A 332 21.87 -3.85 5.12
N HIS A 333 22.05 -3.37 3.88
CA HIS A 333 21.38 -3.92 2.71
C HIS A 333 21.74 -5.40 2.49
N LYS A 334 23.03 -5.71 2.49
CA LYS A 334 23.55 -7.06 2.24
C LYS A 334 23.15 -8.09 3.29
N GLN A 335 23.19 -7.71 4.57
CA GLN A 335 23.03 -8.66 5.67
C GLN A 335 21.60 -8.79 6.18
N LYS A 336 20.79 -7.72 6.04
CA LYS A 336 19.45 -7.67 6.65
C LYS A 336 18.33 -7.31 5.66
N LEU A 337 18.42 -6.14 5.03
CA LEU A 337 17.28 -5.57 4.32
C LEU A 337 16.94 -6.36 3.06
N LEU A 338 17.90 -6.53 2.15
CA LEU A 338 17.67 -7.22 0.89
C LEU A 338 17.37 -8.72 1.05
N PRO A 339 18.10 -9.50 1.88
CA PRO A 339 17.76 -10.91 2.07
C PRO A 339 16.36 -11.13 2.65
N ASN A 340 15.96 -10.33 3.63
CA ASN A 340 14.63 -10.44 4.24
C ASN A 340 13.52 -10.04 3.25
N MET A 341 13.75 -9.00 2.46
CA MET A 341 12.83 -8.54 1.41
C MET A 341 12.72 -9.60 0.30
N ASP A 342 13.84 -10.10 -0.21
CA ASP A 342 13.89 -11.12 -1.24
C ASP A 342 13.14 -12.39 -0.81
N GLN A 343 13.34 -12.83 0.43
CA GLN A 343 12.66 -14.00 0.99
C GLN A 343 11.15 -13.78 1.13
N GLY A 344 10.73 -12.71 1.77
CA GLY A 344 9.32 -12.45 2.04
C GLY A 344 8.51 -12.19 0.77
N PHE A 345 9.03 -11.35 -0.12
CA PHE A 345 8.35 -10.98 -1.36
C PHE A 345 8.29 -12.15 -2.37
N SER A 346 9.40 -12.86 -2.60
CA SER A 346 9.40 -14.01 -3.50
C SER A 346 8.48 -15.13 -3.00
N THR A 347 8.45 -15.38 -1.69
CA THR A 347 7.55 -16.38 -1.10
C THR A 347 6.09 -15.97 -1.24
N LEU A 348 5.76 -14.67 -1.08
CA LEU A 348 4.42 -14.16 -1.29
C LEU A 348 3.93 -14.42 -2.72
N GLN A 349 4.75 -14.13 -3.74
CA GLN A 349 4.41 -14.41 -5.13
C GLN A 349 4.14 -15.90 -5.37
N LEU A 350 5.03 -16.76 -4.89
CA LEU A 350 4.92 -18.21 -5.06
C LEU A 350 3.72 -18.80 -4.32
N ASP A 351 3.44 -18.36 -3.09
CA ASP A 351 2.30 -18.86 -2.31
C ASP A 351 0.96 -18.43 -2.93
N LEU A 352 0.87 -17.19 -3.45
CA LEU A 352 -0.31 -16.75 -4.20
C LEU A 352 -0.50 -17.54 -5.50
N GLU A 353 0.58 -17.86 -6.21
CA GLU A 353 0.53 -18.69 -7.41
C GLU A 353 0.11 -20.13 -7.09
N GLU A 354 0.73 -20.77 -6.10
CA GLU A 354 0.42 -22.12 -5.62
C GLU A 354 -1.07 -22.25 -5.22
N ARG A 355 -1.69 -21.16 -4.79
CA ARG A 355 -3.12 -21.06 -4.42
C ARG A 355 -4.04 -20.62 -5.56
N GLY A 356 -3.51 -20.32 -6.74
CA GLY A 356 -4.27 -19.80 -7.87
C GLY A 356 -4.83 -18.38 -7.65
N MET A 357 -4.23 -17.62 -6.74
CA MET A 357 -4.66 -16.26 -6.37
C MET A 357 -3.87 -15.15 -7.06
N LEU A 358 -2.72 -15.46 -7.66
CA LEU A 358 -1.81 -14.44 -8.21
C LEU A 358 -2.46 -13.62 -9.34
N ASP A 359 -3.26 -14.25 -10.21
CA ASP A 359 -3.95 -13.57 -11.31
C ASP A 359 -5.04 -12.59 -10.85
N GLU A 360 -5.51 -12.72 -9.60
CA GLU A 360 -6.57 -11.90 -9.02
C GLU A 360 -6.04 -10.97 -7.90
N THR A 361 -4.75 -11.01 -7.61
CA THR A 361 -4.12 -10.19 -6.55
C THR A 361 -3.01 -9.34 -7.15
N LEU A 362 -3.19 -8.02 -7.13
CA LEU A 362 -2.14 -7.08 -7.50
C LEU A 362 -1.15 -6.94 -6.35
N ILE A 363 0.12 -7.18 -6.59
CA ILE A 363 1.19 -6.86 -5.64
C ILE A 363 1.91 -5.62 -6.14
N VAL A 364 2.02 -4.60 -5.27
CA VAL A 364 2.74 -3.35 -5.57
C VAL A 364 3.86 -3.21 -4.56
N TRP A 365 5.11 -3.19 -5.05
CA TRP A 365 6.28 -2.90 -4.24
C TRP A 365 6.72 -1.45 -4.53
N LEU A 366 6.85 -0.63 -3.49
CA LEU A 366 7.21 0.78 -3.59
C LEU A 366 7.85 1.30 -2.29
N GLY A 367 8.54 2.47 -2.37
CA GLY A 367 9.14 3.12 -1.23
C GLY A 367 9.54 4.55 -1.52
#